data_ac661dd604ff7f67e3f960086e601350
#
_entry.id   ac661dd604ff7f67e3f960086e601350
#
_cell.length_a   1.000
_cell.length_b   1.000
_cell.length_c   1.000
_cell.angle_alpha   90.00
_cell.angle_beta   90.00
_cell.angle_gamma   90.00
#
_symmetry.space_group_name_H-M   'P 1'
#
loop_
_entity.id
_entity.type
_entity.pdbx_description
1 polymer ?
#
loop_
_entity_poly.entity_id
_entity_poly.type
_entity_poly.pdbx_seq_one_letter_code
_entity_poly.pdbx_strand_id
1 'polypeptide(L)'
;MIPLVVGAAPFGVIFGAVAIMNGLSPLAAVAMSAFVFAGSSQFIGVNLVASGATLPIIWLTTFVVNLRHALYSTTLAPYVKHLPRRWLILLGFLLTDEAFFTVVTRYNEPDESSHKHWYFLGAALALYVNWQIFTWIGIVAASTVDRDQLANLGLDFALTVTFTGMLIPSLKNRPILVAALVGGTVAVLTYHMPNNIGLMIAALAGVVAGVIAEGLQEEDRPDAKTQRREDAK
;
A
#
# COMPACT_ATOMS: atom_id res chain seq x y z
N MET A 1 -14.24 -11.18 1.28
CA MET A 1 -13.72 -10.78 -0.05
C MET A 1 -14.57 -9.71 -0.75
N ILE A 2 -15.89 -9.94 -0.97
CA ILE A 2 -16.77 -8.99 -1.70
C ILE A 2 -16.68 -7.56 -1.18
N PRO A 3 -16.75 -7.27 0.13
CA PRO A 3 -16.64 -5.89 0.62
C PRO A 3 -15.32 -5.20 0.25
N LEU A 4 -14.21 -5.94 0.21
CA LEU A 4 -12.90 -5.40 -0.15
C LEU A 4 -12.80 -5.08 -1.65
N VAL A 5 -13.37 -5.94 -2.51
CA VAL A 5 -13.45 -5.70 -3.96
C VAL A 5 -14.29 -4.47 -4.26
N VAL A 6 -15.47 -4.34 -3.63
CA VAL A 6 -16.33 -3.17 -3.78
C VAL A 6 -15.65 -1.92 -3.22
N GLY A 7 -14.98 -2.02 -2.06
CA GLY A 7 -14.24 -0.92 -1.45
C GLY A 7 -13.04 -0.43 -2.28
N ALA A 8 -12.39 -1.31 -3.04
CA ALA A 8 -11.27 -0.96 -3.90
C ALA A 8 -11.70 -0.27 -5.22
N ALA A 9 -12.94 -0.47 -5.66
CA ALA A 9 -13.43 0.04 -6.93
C ALA A 9 -13.34 1.57 -7.08
N PRO A 10 -13.80 2.39 -6.12
CA PRO A 10 -13.65 3.85 -6.18
C PRO A 10 -12.18 4.29 -6.32
N PHE A 11 -11.26 3.61 -5.64
CA PHE A 11 -9.84 3.93 -5.70
C PHE A 11 -9.24 3.66 -7.09
N GLY A 12 -9.69 2.59 -7.76
CA GLY A 12 -9.30 2.32 -9.15
C GLY A 12 -9.76 3.43 -10.09
N VAL A 13 -11.00 3.92 -9.95
CA VAL A 13 -11.51 5.06 -10.73
C VAL A 13 -10.69 6.32 -10.46
N ILE A 14 -10.45 6.64 -9.19
CA ILE A 14 -9.67 7.82 -8.78
C ILE A 14 -8.26 7.71 -9.35
N PHE A 15 -7.60 6.55 -9.27
CA PHE A 15 -6.26 6.36 -9.84
C PHE A 15 -6.25 6.64 -11.34
N GLY A 16 -7.17 6.05 -12.11
CA GLY A 16 -7.27 6.26 -13.55
C GLY A 16 -7.48 7.73 -13.92
N ALA A 17 -8.39 8.42 -13.22
CA ALA A 17 -8.67 9.82 -13.44
C ALA A 17 -7.46 10.70 -13.09
N VAL A 18 -6.87 10.52 -11.91
CA VAL A 18 -5.71 11.28 -11.42
C VAL A 18 -4.50 11.08 -12.32
N ALA A 19 -4.27 9.88 -12.85
CA ALA A 19 -3.17 9.62 -13.78
C ALA A 19 -3.29 10.49 -15.05
N ILE A 20 -4.48 10.56 -15.65
CA ILE A 20 -4.73 11.38 -16.84
C ILE A 20 -4.62 12.87 -16.52
N MET A 21 -5.22 13.32 -15.41
CA MET A 21 -5.16 14.73 -14.98
C MET A 21 -3.73 15.21 -14.76
N ASN A 22 -2.88 14.34 -14.22
CA ASN A 22 -1.46 14.62 -14.02
C ASN A 22 -0.58 14.41 -15.26
N GLY A 23 -1.18 14.26 -16.43
CA GLY A 23 -0.47 14.27 -17.72
C GLY A 23 0.07 12.92 -18.17
N LEU A 24 -0.26 11.81 -17.51
CA LEU A 24 0.07 10.49 -18.03
C LEU A 24 -0.79 10.20 -19.27
N SER A 25 -0.19 9.56 -20.27
CA SER A 25 -0.98 9.03 -21.38
C SER A 25 -1.87 7.87 -20.91
N PRO A 26 -3.03 7.61 -21.56
CA PRO A 26 -3.87 6.47 -21.22
C PRO A 26 -3.11 5.15 -21.21
N LEU A 27 -2.21 4.96 -22.17
CA LEU A 27 -1.35 3.76 -22.23
C LEU A 27 -0.41 3.65 -21.03
N ALA A 28 0.20 4.77 -20.61
CA ALA A 28 1.07 4.81 -19.43
C ALA A 28 0.30 4.50 -18.14
N ALA A 29 -0.91 5.05 -17.98
CA ALA A 29 -1.78 4.79 -16.85
C ALA A 29 -2.20 3.31 -16.79
N VAL A 30 -2.59 2.71 -17.92
CA VAL A 30 -2.91 1.27 -18.01
C VAL A 30 -1.69 0.41 -17.73
N ALA A 31 -0.53 0.73 -18.31
CA ALA A 31 0.70 -0.02 -18.07
C ALA A 31 1.09 0.05 -16.58
N MET A 32 0.99 1.23 -15.96
CA MET A 32 1.23 1.39 -14.53
C MET A 32 0.24 0.56 -13.70
N SER A 33 -1.05 0.55 -14.06
CA SER A 33 -2.05 -0.29 -13.40
C SER A 33 -1.74 -1.78 -13.53
N ALA A 34 -1.34 -2.23 -14.70
CA ALA A 34 -1.11 -3.65 -14.99
C ALA A 34 0.19 -4.19 -14.38
N PHE A 35 1.28 -3.39 -14.40
CA PHE A 35 2.61 -3.85 -14.01
C PHE A 35 3.06 -3.39 -12.63
N VAL A 36 2.50 -2.28 -12.12
CA VAL A 36 2.77 -1.76 -10.78
C VAL A 36 1.50 -1.93 -9.94
N PHE A 37 1.11 -3.18 -9.71
CA PHE A 37 -0.12 -3.51 -8.99
C PHE A 37 0.03 -3.27 -7.46
N ALA A 38 0.22 -2.00 -7.09
CA ALA A 38 0.35 -1.52 -5.71
C ALA A 38 -0.23 -0.10 -5.62
N GLY A 39 -1.49 0.02 -5.17
CA GLY A 39 -2.26 1.27 -5.22
C GLY A 39 -1.54 2.49 -4.67
N SER A 40 -0.97 2.43 -3.46
CA SER A 40 -0.22 3.56 -2.88
C SER A 40 1.01 3.96 -3.70
N SER A 41 1.74 2.98 -4.28
CA SER A 41 2.87 3.27 -5.16
C SER A 41 2.43 3.91 -6.48
N GLN A 42 1.26 3.52 -6.99
CA GLN A 42 0.70 4.13 -8.19
C GLN A 42 0.34 5.60 -7.93
N PHE A 43 -0.37 5.92 -6.85
CA PHE A 43 -0.70 7.30 -6.51
C PHE A 43 0.53 8.16 -6.25
N ILE A 44 1.50 7.65 -5.47
CA ILE A 44 2.76 8.36 -5.22
C ILE A 44 3.54 8.54 -6.51
N GLY A 45 3.65 7.49 -7.33
CA GLY A 45 4.35 7.54 -8.61
C GLY A 45 3.77 8.57 -9.57
N VAL A 46 2.44 8.65 -9.69
CA VAL A 46 1.77 9.68 -10.51
C VAL A 46 2.10 11.07 -10.02
N ASN A 47 2.03 11.33 -8.71
CA ASN A 47 2.37 12.64 -8.15
C ASN A 47 3.84 13.01 -8.36
N LEU A 48 4.75 12.05 -8.20
CA LEU A 48 6.17 12.28 -8.45
C LEU A 48 6.46 12.59 -9.93
N VAL A 49 5.80 11.88 -10.85
CA VAL A 49 5.88 12.18 -12.28
C VAL A 49 5.35 13.59 -12.58
N ALA A 50 4.19 13.95 -12.04
CA ALA A 50 3.59 15.27 -12.23
C ALA A 50 4.46 16.41 -11.66
N SER A 51 5.15 16.16 -10.54
CA SER A 51 6.09 17.13 -9.95
C SER A 51 7.44 17.20 -10.66
N GLY A 52 7.67 16.44 -11.74
CA GLY A 52 8.93 16.40 -12.46
C GLY A 52 10.08 15.70 -11.72
N ALA A 53 9.76 14.82 -10.77
CA ALA A 53 10.78 14.06 -10.06
C ALA A 53 11.58 13.15 -11.00
N THR A 54 12.87 12.97 -10.72
CA THR A 54 13.74 12.09 -11.51
C THR A 54 13.40 10.61 -11.29
N LEU A 55 13.67 9.77 -12.28
CA LEU A 55 13.42 8.33 -12.20
C LEU A 55 14.03 7.66 -10.96
N PRO A 56 15.27 7.95 -10.53
CA PRO A 56 15.82 7.37 -9.31
C PRO A 56 15.01 7.70 -8.06
N ILE A 57 14.46 8.92 -7.96
CA ILE A 57 13.61 9.34 -6.84
C ILE A 57 12.28 8.57 -6.86
N ILE A 58 11.66 8.45 -8.05
CA ILE A 58 10.42 7.67 -8.20
C ILE A 58 10.64 6.22 -7.79
N TRP A 59 11.70 5.58 -8.29
CA TRP A 59 12.02 4.19 -7.94
C TRP A 59 12.30 4.00 -6.46
N LEU A 60 13.12 4.88 -5.88
CA LEU A 60 13.49 4.75 -4.46
C LEU A 60 12.26 4.96 -3.56
N THR A 61 11.45 5.99 -3.84
CA THR A 61 10.24 6.26 -3.04
C THR A 61 9.23 5.11 -3.15
N THR A 62 8.95 4.63 -4.35
CA THR A 62 8.03 3.50 -4.56
C THR A 62 8.57 2.20 -3.97
N PHE A 63 9.89 1.97 -4.03
CA PHE A 63 10.54 0.84 -3.37
C PHE A 63 10.34 0.88 -1.85
N VAL A 64 10.63 2.02 -1.21
CA VAL A 64 10.46 2.20 0.25
C VAL A 64 9.00 1.95 0.66
N VAL A 65 8.04 2.52 -0.08
CA VAL A 65 6.61 2.30 0.18
C VAL A 65 6.22 0.83 0.04
N ASN A 66 6.83 0.12 -0.89
CA ASN A 66 6.55 -1.30 -1.14
C ASN A 66 7.31 -2.28 -0.22
N LEU A 67 8.19 -1.82 0.66
CA LEU A 67 8.85 -2.70 1.65
C LEU A 67 7.84 -3.47 2.52
N ARG A 68 6.64 -2.95 2.72
CA ARG A 68 5.54 -3.66 3.40
C ARG A 68 5.22 -5.02 2.76
N HIS A 69 5.36 -5.17 1.43
CA HIS A 69 5.14 -6.46 0.77
C HIS A 69 6.18 -7.51 1.17
N ALA A 70 7.39 -7.11 1.58
CA ALA A 70 8.36 -8.02 2.18
C ALA A 70 7.83 -8.60 3.51
N LEU A 71 7.23 -7.75 4.37
CA LEU A 71 6.60 -8.20 5.62
C LEU A 71 5.42 -9.14 5.36
N TYR A 72 4.56 -8.81 4.40
CA TYR A 72 3.45 -9.69 3.99
C TYR A 72 3.96 -11.04 3.49
N SER A 73 5.02 -11.01 2.66
CA SER A 73 5.63 -12.22 2.12
C SER A 73 6.23 -13.10 3.21
N THR A 74 6.92 -12.53 4.22
CA THR A 74 7.45 -13.30 5.34
C THR A 74 6.34 -13.95 6.17
N THR A 75 5.24 -13.25 6.40
CA THR A 75 4.07 -13.75 7.13
C THR A 75 3.38 -14.90 6.37
N LEU A 76 3.28 -14.81 5.04
CA LEU A 76 2.65 -15.84 4.22
C LEU A 76 3.59 -16.99 3.84
N ALA A 77 4.91 -16.80 3.93
CA ALA A 77 5.90 -17.81 3.53
C ALA A 77 5.68 -19.19 4.15
N PRO A 78 5.37 -19.35 5.45
CA PRO A 78 5.12 -20.68 6.04
C PRO A 78 4.05 -21.48 5.30
N TYR A 79 3.05 -20.81 4.75
CA TYR A 79 1.89 -21.42 4.08
C TYR A 79 2.11 -21.74 2.61
N VAL A 80 3.05 -21.05 1.94
CA VAL A 80 3.20 -21.13 0.48
C VAL A 80 4.60 -21.57 0.02
N LYS A 81 5.62 -21.61 0.90
CA LYS A 81 7.02 -21.94 0.55
C LYS A 81 7.21 -23.31 -0.12
N HIS A 82 6.26 -24.25 0.08
CA HIS A 82 6.29 -25.58 -0.53
C HIS A 82 5.86 -25.57 -2.00
N LEU A 83 5.27 -24.47 -2.48
CA LEU A 83 4.79 -24.38 -3.85
C LEU A 83 5.94 -24.21 -4.87
N PRO A 84 5.75 -24.66 -6.12
CA PRO A 84 6.69 -24.41 -7.20
C PRO A 84 6.92 -22.90 -7.41
N ARG A 85 8.16 -22.53 -7.81
CA ARG A 85 8.58 -21.13 -7.99
C ARG A 85 7.62 -20.29 -8.86
N ARG A 86 7.01 -20.88 -9.89
CA ARG A 86 6.00 -20.20 -10.73
C ARG A 86 4.80 -19.69 -9.93
N TRP A 87 4.35 -20.45 -8.93
CA TRP A 87 3.28 -20.03 -8.03
C TRP A 87 3.72 -18.90 -7.12
N LEU A 88 4.92 -18.99 -6.55
CA LEU A 88 5.46 -17.94 -5.67
C LEU A 88 5.60 -16.61 -6.40
N ILE A 89 6.07 -16.63 -7.66
CA ILE A 89 6.17 -15.42 -8.48
C ILE A 89 4.79 -14.83 -8.78
N LEU A 90 3.83 -15.67 -9.19
CA LEU A 90 2.46 -15.21 -9.51
C LEU A 90 1.76 -14.63 -8.29
N LEU A 91 1.78 -15.35 -7.16
CA LEU A 91 1.14 -14.91 -5.93
C LEU A 91 1.82 -13.68 -5.34
N GLY A 92 3.16 -13.59 -5.44
CA GLY A 92 3.92 -12.42 -5.01
C GLY A 92 3.63 -11.18 -5.85
N PHE A 93 3.47 -11.32 -7.16
CA PHE A 93 3.06 -10.22 -8.04
C PHE A 93 1.65 -9.71 -7.73
N LEU A 94 0.72 -10.60 -7.43
CA LEU A 94 -0.67 -10.26 -7.13
C LEU A 94 -0.93 -9.90 -5.65
N LEU A 95 0.12 -9.89 -4.82
CA LEU A 95 0.01 -9.59 -3.41
C LEU A 95 -0.22 -8.09 -3.20
N THR A 96 -1.38 -7.75 -2.62
CA THR A 96 -1.74 -6.40 -2.16
C THR A 96 -2.13 -6.44 -0.70
N ASP A 97 -2.36 -5.27 -0.10
CA ASP A 97 -2.82 -5.15 1.30
C ASP A 97 -4.11 -5.93 1.55
N GLU A 98 -5.08 -5.79 0.64
CA GLU A 98 -6.39 -6.43 0.73
C GLU A 98 -6.29 -7.95 0.51
N ALA A 99 -5.45 -8.36 -0.46
CA ALA A 99 -5.18 -9.77 -0.69
C ALA A 99 -4.50 -10.40 0.53
N PHE A 100 -3.48 -9.74 1.10
CA PHE A 100 -2.80 -10.18 2.31
C PHE A 100 -3.78 -10.37 3.46
N PHE A 101 -4.59 -9.36 3.77
CA PHE A 101 -5.55 -9.41 4.87
C PHE A 101 -6.55 -10.57 4.70
N THR A 102 -7.08 -10.72 3.49
CA THR A 102 -8.04 -11.79 3.18
C THR A 102 -7.42 -13.18 3.34
N VAL A 103 -6.20 -13.34 2.83
CA VAL A 103 -5.50 -14.64 2.80
C VAL A 103 -5.00 -15.02 4.18
N VAL A 104 -4.38 -14.10 4.94
CA VAL A 104 -3.88 -14.41 6.27
C VAL A 104 -5.00 -14.76 7.23
N THR A 105 -6.14 -14.10 7.14
CA THR A 105 -7.32 -14.44 7.93
C THR A 105 -7.77 -15.87 7.65
N ARG A 106 -7.90 -16.25 6.37
CA ARG A 106 -8.30 -17.60 5.96
C ARG A 106 -7.27 -18.67 6.31
N TYR A 107 -5.97 -18.35 6.25
CA TYR A 107 -4.90 -19.29 6.54
C TYR A 107 -4.75 -19.58 8.04
N ASN A 108 -5.18 -18.67 8.90
CA ASN A 108 -5.21 -18.85 10.36
C ASN A 108 -6.40 -19.69 10.83
N GLU A 109 -7.39 -19.95 9.97
CA GLU A 109 -8.47 -20.88 10.31
C GLU A 109 -7.97 -22.33 10.26
N PRO A 110 -8.46 -23.20 11.18
CA PRO A 110 -8.13 -24.61 11.17
C PRO A 110 -8.68 -25.26 9.88
N ASP A 111 -7.80 -25.50 8.93
CA ASP A 111 -8.12 -26.13 7.64
C ASP A 111 -6.88 -26.86 7.13
N GLU A 112 -7.03 -28.17 6.87
CA GLU A 112 -5.97 -29.06 6.38
C GLU A 112 -5.89 -29.09 4.84
N SER A 113 -6.65 -28.25 4.13
CA SER A 113 -6.66 -28.23 2.67
C SER A 113 -5.28 -27.92 2.11
N SER A 114 -4.77 -28.80 1.26
CA SER A 114 -3.53 -28.61 0.49
C SER A 114 -3.67 -27.59 -0.64
N HIS A 115 -4.88 -27.09 -0.89
CA HIS A 115 -5.21 -26.22 -2.02
C HIS A 115 -5.42 -24.74 -1.63
N LYS A 116 -4.93 -24.32 -0.48
CA LYS A 116 -5.07 -22.93 0.03
C LYS A 116 -4.54 -21.86 -0.96
N HIS A 117 -3.55 -22.20 -1.78
CA HIS A 117 -3.00 -21.31 -2.80
C HIS A 117 -4.02 -20.90 -3.89
N TRP A 118 -5.00 -21.74 -4.19
CA TRP A 118 -6.10 -21.39 -5.10
C TRP A 118 -7.03 -20.33 -4.52
N TYR A 119 -7.26 -20.38 -3.19
CA TYR A 119 -8.00 -19.32 -2.51
C TYR A 119 -7.25 -17.99 -2.61
N PHE A 120 -5.93 -18.00 -2.38
CA PHE A 120 -5.09 -16.82 -2.56
C PHE A 120 -5.19 -16.29 -3.99
N LEU A 121 -4.99 -17.13 -4.98
CA LEU A 121 -5.07 -16.74 -6.38
C LEU A 121 -6.43 -16.14 -6.72
N GLY A 122 -7.53 -16.77 -6.31
CA GLY A 122 -8.89 -16.28 -6.57
C GLY A 122 -9.15 -14.91 -5.93
N ALA A 123 -8.73 -14.73 -4.68
CA ALA A 123 -8.85 -13.45 -3.98
C ALA A 123 -8.03 -12.34 -4.67
N ALA A 124 -6.78 -12.63 -4.99
CA ALA A 124 -5.86 -11.69 -5.60
C ALA A 124 -6.26 -11.34 -7.05
N LEU A 125 -6.69 -12.32 -7.85
CA LEU A 125 -7.20 -12.08 -9.21
C LEU A 125 -8.50 -11.27 -9.22
N ALA A 126 -9.41 -11.52 -8.28
CA ALA A 126 -10.62 -10.72 -8.16
C ALA A 126 -10.29 -9.23 -7.93
N LEU A 127 -9.32 -8.93 -7.06
CA LEU A 127 -8.84 -7.57 -6.83
C LEU A 127 -8.13 -7.00 -8.07
N TYR A 128 -7.28 -7.80 -8.72
CA TYR A 128 -6.55 -7.37 -9.92
C TYR A 128 -7.51 -6.97 -11.04
N VAL A 129 -8.45 -7.85 -11.38
CA VAL A 129 -9.42 -7.59 -12.44
C VAL A 129 -10.31 -6.39 -12.09
N ASN A 130 -10.80 -6.33 -10.84
CA ASN A 130 -11.56 -5.19 -10.35
C ASN A 130 -10.79 -3.89 -10.52
N TRP A 131 -9.53 -3.85 -10.09
CA TRP A 131 -8.67 -2.67 -10.20
C TRP A 131 -8.48 -2.24 -11.66
N GLN A 132 -8.21 -3.20 -12.58
CA GLN A 132 -8.07 -2.89 -14.01
C GLN A 132 -9.36 -2.28 -14.59
N ILE A 133 -10.51 -2.88 -14.32
CA ILE A 133 -11.81 -2.39 -14.81
C ILE A 133 -12.06 -0.95 -14.34
N PHE A 134 -11.90 -0.69 -13.05
CA PHE A 134 -12.18 0.63 -12.49
C PHE A 134 -11.12 1.68 -12.86
N THR A 135 -9.86 1.28 -13.04
CA THR A 135 -8.82 2.15 -13.65
C THR A 135 -9.22 2.57 -15.07
N TRP A 136 -9.67 1.65 -15.91
CA TRP A 136 -10.16 1.98 -17.24
C TRP A 136 -11.35 2.94 -17.22
N ILE A 137 -12.31 2.72 -16.33
CA ILE A 137 -13.45 3.64 -16.14
C ILE A 137 -12.94 5.04 -15.79
N GLY A 138 -11.99 5.15 -14.87
CA GLY A 138 -11.38 6.43 -14.48
C GLY A 138 -10.64 7.13 -15.63
N ILE A 139 -9.86 6.38 -16.41
CA ILE A 139 -9.15 6.90 -17.59
C ILE A 139 -10.13 7.44 -18.62
N VAL A 140 -11.18 6.67 -18.95
CA VAL A 140 -12.19 7.09 -19.94
C VAL A 140 -12.94 8.33 -19.43
N ALA A 141 -13.37 8.35 -18.19
CA ALA A 141 -14.05 9.48 -17.59
C ALA A 141 -13.18 10.75 -17.68
N ALA A 142 -11.91 10.67 -17.27
CA ALA A 142 -11.00 11.82 -17.31
C ALA A 142 -10.59 12.23 -18.73
N SER A 143 -10.65 11.33 -19.71
CA SER A 143 -10.34 11.64 -21.11
C SER A 143 -11.51 12.29 -21.87
N THR A 144 -12.74 12.13 -21.36
CA THR A 144 -13.97 12.64 -22.00
C THR A 144 -14.53 13.90 -21.36
N VAL A 145 -14.16 14.20 -20.12
CA VAL A 145 -14.61 15.36 -19.35
C VAL A 145 -13.56 16.47 -19.42
N ASP A 146 -13.99 17.71 -19.51
CA ASP A 146 -13.11 18.86 -19.54
C ASP A 146 -12.31 18.97 -18.22
N ARG A 147 -11.01 19.33 -18.32
CA ARG A 147 -10.11 19.42 -17.16
C ARG A 147 -10.65 20.35 -16.07
N ASP A 148 -11.28 21.47 -16.46
CA ASP A 148 -11.86 22.42 -15.51
C ASP A 148 -13.05 21.83 -14.76
N GLN A 149 -13.84 20.99 -15.40
CA GLN A 149 -14.94 20.28 -14.76
C GLN A 149 -14.43 19.19 -13.79
N LEU A 150 -13.34 18.49 -14.16
CA LEU A 150 -12.68 17.51 -13.31
C LEU A 150 -12.05 18.14 -12.07
N ALA A 151 -11.38 19.29 -12.22
CA ALA A 151 -10.83 20.06 -11.09
C ALA A 151 -11.94 20.47 -10.11
N ASN A 152 -13.11 20.89 -10.62
CA ASN A 152 -14.28 21.25 -9.81
C ASN A 152 -14.90 20.05 -9.05
N LEU A 153 -14.62 18.80 -9.46
CA LEU A 153 -15.02 17.61 -8.72
C LEU A 153 -14.16 17.32 -7.48
N GLY A 154 -13.16 18.16 -7.21
CA GLY A 154 -12.30 18.01 -6.04
C GLY A 154 -11.43 16.74 -6.08
N LEU A 155 -11.07 16.25 -7.28
CA LEU A 155 -10.24 15.06 -7.42
C LEU A 155 -8.84 15.24 -6.82
N ASP A 156 -8.33 16.48 -6.74
CA ASP A 156 -7.11 16.80 -6.02
C ASP A 156 -7.23 16.48 -4.52
N PHE A 157 -8.44 16.66 -3.96
CA PHE A 157 -8.75 16.30 -2.60
C PHE A 157 -8.98 14.79 -2.42
N ALA A 158 -9.36 14.09 -3.47
CA ALA A 158 -9.63 12.66 -3.44
C ALA A 158 -8.41 11.84 -2.99
N LEU A 159 -7.19 12.23 -3.42
CA LEU A 159 -5.93 11.62 -2.96
C LEU A 159 -5.78 11.75 -1.44
N THR A 160 -5.96 12.95 -0.91
CA THR A 160 -5.84 13.21 0.54
C THR A 160 -6.86 12.39 1.32
N VAL A 161 -8.12 12.36 0.88
CA VAL A 161 -9.18 11.56 1.50
C VAL A 161 -8.87 10.07 1.42
N THR A 162 -8.37 9.60 0.26
CA THR A 162 -8.00 8.20 0.05
C THR A 162 -6.93 7.76 1.05
N PHE A 163 -5.81 8.48 1.11
CA PHE A 163 -4.73 8.13 2.04
C PHE A 163 -5.16 8.26 3.51
N THR A 164 -5.93 9.28 3.84
CA THR A 164 -6.50 9.44 5.19
C THR A 164 -7.44 8.29 5.53
N GLY A 165 -8.30 7.90 4.60
CA GLY A 165 -9.21 6.76 4.75
C GLY A 165 -8.49 5.42 4.93
N MET A 166 -7.32 5.25 4.31
CA MET A 166 -6.47 4.07 4.50
C MET A 166 -5.67 4.12 5.82
N LEU A 167 -5.27 5.31 6.24
CA LEU A 167 -4.48 5.51 7.47
C LEU A 167 -5.31 5.29 8.73
N ILE A 168 -6.51 5.88 8.81
CA ILE A 168 -7.35 5.85 10.03
C ILE A 168 -7.61 4.43 10.54
N PRO A 169 -8.04 3.46 9.73
CA PRO A 169 -8.26 2.09 10.17
C PRO A 169 -6.97 1.37 10.62
N SER A 170 -5.81 1.87 10.18
CA SER A 170 -4.50 1.32 10.52
C SER A 170 -3.98 1.80 11.87
N LEU A 171 -4.51 2.88 12.43
CA LEU A 171 -4.10 3.47 13.71
C LEU A 171 -4.63 2.67 14.92
N LYS A 172 -4.28 1.38 15.00
CA LYS A 172 -4.81 0.45 16.01
C LYS A 172 -3.96 0.33 17.26
N ASN A 173 -2.69 0.68 17.19
CA ASN A 173 -1.75 0.54 18.31
C ASN A 173 -0.83 1.75 18.44
N ARG A 174 -0.16 1.87 19.60
CA ARG A 174 0.74 3.00 19.89
C ARG A 174 1.89 3.14 18.90
N PRO A 175 2.61 2.08 18.49
CA PRO A 175 3.70 2.21 17.53
C PRO A 175 3.26 2.81 16.19
N ILE A 176 2.12 2.38 15.65
CA ILE A 176 1.59 2.91 14.40
C ILE A 176 1.17 4.38 14.54
N LEU A 177 0.56 4.75 15.69
CA LEU A 177 0.22 6.13 15.96
C LEU A 177 1.46 7.01 16.05
N VAL A 178 2.51 6.57 16.73
CA VAL A 178 3.80 7.28 16.83
C VAL A 178 4.43 7.42 15.44
N ALA A 179 4.45 6.35 14.65
CA ALA A 179 4.95 6.38 13.27
C ALA A 179 4.20 7.42 12.42
N ALA A 180 2.86 7.44 12.49
CA ALA A 180 2.03 8.38 11.75
C ALA A 180 2.24 9.84 12.20
N LEU A 181 2.32 10.10 13.50
CA LEU A 181 2.54 11.45 14.04
C LEU A 181 3.94 11.97 13.69
N VAL A 182 4.98 11.15 13.87
CA VAL A 182 6.36 11.56 13.55
C VAL A 182 6.51 11.74 12.04
N GLY A 183 6.07 10.76 11.23
CA GLY A 183 6.13 10.86 9.79
C GLY A 183 5.35 12.07 9.26
N GLY A 184 4.14 12.30 9.74
CA GLY A 184 3.32 13.46 9.38
C GLY A 184 3.96 14.79 9.76
N THR A 185 4.49 14.89 10.97
CA THR A 185 5.19 16.12 11.44
C THR A 185 6.42 16.40 10.59
N VAL A 186 7.26 15.40 10.35
CA VAL A 186 8.46 15.54 9.51
C VAL A 186 8.07 15.89 8.07
N ALA A 187 7.01 15.31 7.51
CA ALA A 187 6.52 15.65 6.17
C ALA A 187 6.12 17.12 6.06
N VAL A 188 5.44 17.67 7.06
CA VAL A 188 5.07 19.09 7.09
C VAL A 188 6.32 19.98 7.22
N LEU A 189 7.26 19.64 8.08
CA LEU A 189 8.49 20.42 8.28
C LEU A 189 9.40 20.40 7.03
N THR A 190 9.37 19.31 6.28
CA THR A 190 10.22 19.13 5.08
C THR A 190 9.47 19.37 3.76
N TYR A 191 8.24 19.86 3.81
CA TYR A 191 7.37 20.07 2.63
C TYR A 191 8.01 20.90 1.52
N HIS A 192 8.83 21.90 1.90
CA HIS A 192 9.49 22.80 0.95
C HIS A 192 10.78 22.23 0.33
N MET A 193 11.20 21.01 0.69
CA MET A 193 12.39 20.41 0.11
C MET A 193 12.19 20.03 -1.37
N PRO A 194 13.18 20.29 -2.23
CA PRO A 194 13.08 19.98 -3.65
C PRO A 194 12.95 18.47 -3.90
N ASN A 195 12.39 18.08 -5.03
CA ASN A 195 12.29 16.70 -5.52
C ASN A 195 11.58 15.73 -4.55
N ASN A 196 10.69 16.21 -3.70
CA ASN A 196 9.99 15.40 -2.69
C ASN A 196 10.92 14.62 -1.73
N ILE A 197 12.18 15.04 -1.56
CA ILE A 197 13.12 14.45 -0.61
C ILE A 197 12.54 14.48 0.80
N GLY A 198 11.77 15.52 1.15
CA GLY A 198 11.06 15.62 2.42
C GLY A 198 10.13 14.44 2.68
N LEU A 199 9.44 13.92 1.66
CA LEU A 199 8.58 12.75 1.80
C LEU A 199 9.38 11.48 2.16
N MET A 200 10.57 11.32 1.58
CA MET A 200 11.46 10.19 1.90
C MET A 200 11.98 10.27 3.33
N ILE A 201 12.41 11.47 3.75
CA ILE A 201 12.88 11.71 5.12
C ILE A 201 11.74 11.43 6.11
N ALA A 202 10.53 11.91 5.81
CA ALA A 202 9.35 11.70 6.62
C ALA A 202 8.98 10.22 6.75
N ALA A 203 9.04 9.47 5.64
CA ALA A 203 8.78 8.03 5.63
C ALA A 203 9.79 7.27 6.50
N LEU A 204 11.08 7.55 6.35
CA LEU A 204 12.13 6.93 7.16
C LEU A 204 12.00 7.30 8.64
N ALA A 205 11.75 8.57 8.95
CA ALA A 205 11.54 9.03 10.33
C ALA A 205 10.34 8.33 10.98
N GLY A 206 9.23 8.21 10.25
CA GLY A 206 8.05 7.50 10.72
C GLY A 206 8.32 6.02 11.00
N VAL A 207 9.01 5.33 10.09
CA VAL A 207 9.39 3.92 10.26
C VAL A 207 10.28 3.75 11.49
N VAL A 208 11.35 4.54 11.61
CA VAL A 208 12.27 4.46 12.76
C VAL A 208 11.53 4.72 14.08
N ALA A 209 10.69 5.75 14.13
CA ALA A 209 9.91 6.06 15.32
C ALA A 209 8.92 4.93 15.69
N GLY A 210 8.29 4.32 14.69
CA GLY A 210 7.41 3.18 14.89
C GLY A 210 8.13 1.97 15.46
N VAL A 211 9.29 1.61 14.90
CA VAL A 211 10.12 0.49 15.38
C VAL A 211 10.61 0.72 16.80
N ILE A 212 11.07 1.94 17.12
CA ILE A 212 11.49 2.27 18.49
C ILE A 212 10.30 2.14 19.46
N ALA A 213 9.13 2.67 19.09
CA ALA A 213 7.94 2.59 19.93
C ALA A 213 7.46 1.15 20.12
N GLU A 214 7.63 0.25 19.12
CA GLU A 214 7.33 -1.17 19.22
C GLU A 214 8.28 -1.88 20.19
N GLY A 215 9.58 -1.63 20.07
CA GLY A 215 10.58 -2.19 20.99
C GLY A 215 10.33 -1.79 22.45
N LEU A 216 9.99 -0.52 22.70
CA LEU A 216 9.62 -0.05 24.05
C LEU A 216 8.35 -0.71 24.57
N GLN A 217 7.38 -0.97 23.69
CA GLN A 217 6.14 -1.65 24.10
C GLN A 217 6.35 -3.14 24.40
N GLU A 218 7.29 -3.81 23.70
CA GLU A 218 7.66 -5.20 23.99
C GLU A 218 8.40 -5.33 25.33
N GLU A 219 9.28 -4.40 25.66
CA GLU A 219 9.96 -4.39 26.97
C GLU A 219 9.00 -4.19 28.15
N ASP A 220 7.88 -3.50 27.92
CA ASP A 220 6.87 -3.24 28.96
C ASP A 220 5.86 -4.40 29.15
N ARG A 221 5.89 -5.42 28.28
CA ARG A 221 5.02 -6.59 28.45
C ARG A 221 5.37 -7.35 29.72
N PRO A 222 4.37 -7.78 30.53
CA PRO A 222 4.60 -8.52 31.76
C PRO A 222 5.42 -9.80 31.57
N ASP A 223 5.21 -10.48 30.43
CA ASP A 223 5.88 -11.75 30.11
C ASP A 223 7.39 -11.57 29.86
N ALA A 224 7.78 -10.50 29.20
CA ALA A 224 9.19 -10.17 28.95
C ALA A 224 9.92 -9.80 30.27
N LYS A 225 9.21 -9.10 31.18
CA LYS A 225 9.76 -8.78 32.52
C LYS A 225 9.94 -9.99 33.42
N THR A 226 9.09 -10.99 33.28
CA THR A 226 9.16 -12.27 34.03
C THR A 226 10.31 -13.11 33.52
N GLN A 227 10.45 -13.24 32.20
CA GLN A 227 11.53 -14.00 31.58
C GLN A 227 12.93 -13.43 31.93
N ARG A 228 13.14 -12.09 31.84
CA ARG A 228 14.39 -11.46 32.27
C ARG A 228 14.72 -11.68 33.75
N ARG A 229 13.71 -11.85 34.63
CA ARG A 229 13.94 -12.15 36.05
C ARG A 229 14.31 -13.62 36.31
N GLU A 230 13.89 -14.53 35.44
CA GLU A 230 14.25 -15.94 35.49
C GLU A 230 15.68 -16.16 34.93
N ASP A 231 16.06 -15.48 33.86
CA ASP A 231 17.40 -15.54 33.25
C ASP A 231 18.48 -14.87 34.12
N ALA A 232 18.10 -14.05 35.10
CA ALA A 232 19.03 -13.33 36.00
C ALA A 232 19.24 -14.06 37.36
N LYS A 233 18.64 -15.26 37.56
CA LYS A 233 18.82 -16.15 38.72
C LYS A 233 19.69 -17.35 38.37
#